data_1f52c617861b933c60ef6898c3995997
#
_entry.id   1f52c617861b933c60ef6898c3995997
#
_cell.length_a   1.000
_cell.length_b   1.000
_cell.length_c   1.000
_cell.angle_alpha   90.00
_cell.angle_beta   90.00
_cell.angle_gamma   90.00
#
_symmetry.space_group_name_H-M   'P 1'
#
loop_
_entity.id
_entity.type
_entity.pdbx_description
1 polymer ?
#
loop_
_entity_poly.entity_id
_entity_poly.type
_entity_poly.pdbx_seq_one_letter_code
_entity_poly.pdbx_strand_id
1 'polypeptide(L)'
;MRFEELDHTADVGIRAYGATLEELFENAAAGMFSLIVDLETVKPRGEVEVRVTADDLEGLMVNWLQELLFLHETQRLVFCEFDVAIKGLDLTGRARGEAIDKRSHELRLAVKAVTYHRLKVDPEKGVAEVIFDI
;
A
#
# COMPACT_ATOMS: atom_id res chain seq x y z
N MET A 1 -12.43 -10.77 -0.73
CA MET A 1 -11.07 -10.55 -1.29
C MET A 1 -10.63 -9.14 -0.97
N ARG A 2 -9.42 -8.99 -0.45
CA ARG A 2 -8.86 -7.68 -0.09
C ARG A 2 -8.24 -6.97 -1.29
N PHE A 3 -7.53 -7.74 -2.10
CA PHE A 3 -6.83 -7.25 -3.29
C PHE A 3 -6.50 -8.42 -4.21
N GLU A 4 -6.12 -8.09 -5.44
CA GLU A 4 -5.57 -9.06 -6.39
C GLU A 4 -4.46 -8.41 -7.21
N GLU A 5 -3.52 -9.21 -7.69
CA GLU A 5 -2.44 -8.74 -8.54
C GLU A 5 -2.92 -8.62 -9.98
N LEU A 6 -2.42 -7.57 -10.66
CA LEU A 6 -2.67 -7.33 -12.08
C LEU A 6 -1.35 -7.39 -12.83
N ASP A 7 -1.24 -8.31 -13.79
CA ASP A 7 -0.02 -8.45 -14.59
C ASP A 7 -0.02 -7.53 -15.79
N HIS A 8 1.11 -6.85 -15.98
CA HIS A 8 1.39 -6.02 -17.15
C HIS A 8 2.77 -6.33 -17.69
N THR A 9 3.02 -6.02 -18.97
CA THR A 9 4.27 -6.39 -19.66
C THR A 9 5.51 -5.76 -19.04
N ALA A 10 5.42 -4.49 -18.61
CA ALA A 10 6.57 -3.73 -18.09
C ALA A 10 6.37 -3.23 -16.67
N ASP A 11 5.26 -3.54 -16.03
CA ASP A 11 4.91 -3.08 -14.70
C ASP A 11 4.00 -4.10 -14.02
N VAL A 12 3.65 -3.83 -12.77
CA VAL A 12 2.76 -4.70 -12.01
C VAL A 12 1.75 -3.81 -11.28
N GLY A 13 0.56 -4.34 -11.06
CA GLY A 13 -0.49 -3.61 -10.39
C GLY A 13 -1.25 -4.45 -9.39
N ILE A 14 -2.12 -3.76 -8.66
CA ILE A 14 -3.07 -4.39 -7.77
C ILE A 14 -4.46 -3.81 -8.01
N ARG A 15 -5.47 -4.61 -7.70
CA ARG A 15 -6.85 -4.14 -7.52
C ARG A 15 -7.20 -4.41 -6.07
N ALA A 16 -7.55 -3.34 -5.36
CA ALA A 16 -7.95 -3.42 -3.95
C ALA A 16 -9.47 -3.29 -3.84
N TYR A 17 -10.02 -3.90 -2.80
CA TYR A 17 -11.45 -3.88 -2.51
C TYR A 17 -11.68 -3.40 -1.09
N GLY A 18 -12.82 -2.74 -0.85
CA GLY A 18 -13.19 -2.31 0.48
C GLY A 18 -14.63 -1.84 0.54
N ALA A 19 -15.28 -2.08 1.68
CA ALA A 19 -16.65 -1.61 1.92
C ALA A 19 -16.67 -0.13 2.30
N THR A 20 -15.55 0.42 2.77
CA THR A 20 -15.38 1.82 3.11
C THR A 20 -14.17 2.39 2.39
N LEU A 21 -14.09 3.72 2.34
CA LEU A 21 -12.93 4.39 1.76
C LEU A 21 -11.64 4.00 2.50
N GLU A 22 -11.71 3.96 3.84
CA GLU A 22 -10.57 3.56 4.66
C GLU A 22 -10.09 2.16 4.33
N GLU A 23 -11.01 1.21 4.16
CA GLU A 23 -10.64 -0.17 3.78
C GLU A 23 -9.96 -0.23 2.41
N LEU A 24 -10.40 0.59 1.45
CA LEU A 24 -9.74 0.65 0.14
C LEU A 24 -8.26 1.02 0.29
N PHE A 25 -7.96 2.02 1.11
CA PHE A 25 -6.60 2.48 1.33
C PHE A 25 -5.78 1.45 2.12
N GLU A 26 -6.38 0.83 3.14
CA GLU A 26 -5.74 -0.24 3.90
C GLU A 26 -5.39 -1.42 3.02
N ASN A 27 -6.34 -1.86 2.21
CA ASN A 27 -6.17 -3.03 1.34
C ASN A 27 -5.23 -2.75 0.15
N ALA A 28 -5.19 -1.51 -0.33
CA ALA A 28 -4.20 -1.11 -1.34
C ALA A 28 -2.78 -1.20 -0.78
N ALA A 29 -2.58 -0.76 0.46
CA ALA A 29 -1.27 -0.87 1.13
C ALA A 29 -0.88 -2.34 1.33
N ALA A 30 -1.81 -3.18 1.77
CA ALA A 30 -1.57 -4.61 1.91
C ALA A 30 -1.21 -5.24 0.56
N GLY A 31 -1.90 -4.85 -0.51
CA GLY A 31 -1.62 -5.32 -1.87
C GLY A 31 -0.22 -4.93 -2.33
N MET A 32 0.18 -3.67 -2.12
CA MET A 32 1.53 -3.22 -2.47
C MET A 32 2.59 -4.02 -1.71
N PHE A 33 2.44 -4.21 -0.41
CA PHE A 33 3.42 -4.97 0.37
C PHE A 33 3.40 -6.46 0.05
N SER A 34 2.28 -7.01 -0.42
CA SER A 34 2.25 -8.41 -0.89
C SER A 34 3.12 -8.62 -2.12
N LEU A 35 3.33 -7.57 -2.93
CA LEU A 35 4.25 -7.62 -4.07
C LEU A 35 5.71 -7.61 -3.61
N ILE A 36 5.99 -6.94 -2.49
CA ILE A 36 7.35 -6.75 -1.96
C ILE A 36 7.81 -7.94 -1.13
N VAL A 37 6.91 -8.53 -0.34
CA VAL A 37 7.23 -9.56 0.64
C VAL A 37 6.03 -10.48 0.84
N ASP A 38 6.29 -11.73 1.24
CA ASP A 38 5.21 -12.61 1.70
C ASP A 38 4.71 -12.06 3.05
N LEU A 39 3.49 -11.54 3.07
CA LEU A 39 2.91 -10.91 4.26
C LEU A 39 2.81 -11.85 5.46
N GLU A 40 2.66 -13.15 5.23
CA GLU A 40 2.59 -14.14 6.30
C GLU A 40 3.91 -14.27 7.05
N THR A 41 5.02 -13.86 6.45
CA THR A 41 6.33 -13.91 7.09
C THR A 41 6.64 -12.66 7.91
N VAL A 42 5.78 -11.62 7.84
CA VAL A 42 5.97 -10.35 8.56
C VAL A 42 5.15 -10.34 9.83
N LYS A 43 5.77 -9.96 10.95
CA LYS A 43 5.09 -9.83 12.24
C LYS A 43 4.85 -8.36 12.58
N PRO A 44 3.69 -8.01 13.15
CA PRO A 44 3.38 -6.62 13.48
C PRO A 44 4.02 -6.20 14.82
N ARG A 45 5.34 -6.20 14.87
CA ARG A 45 6.09 -5.93 16.10
C ARG A 45 6.23 -4.45 16.42
N GLY A 46 6.24 -3.59 15.39
CA GLY A 46 6.39 -2.15 15.54
C GLY A 46 5.32 -1.42 14.75
N GLU A 47 5.14 -0.15 15.02
CA GLU A 47 4.13 0.68 14.39
C GLU A 47 4.72 2.01 13.98
N VAL A 48 4.35 2.51 12.81
CA VAL A 48 4.65 3.88 12.38
C VAL A 48 3.35 4.59 12.05
N GLU A 49 3.31 5.90 12.28
CA GLU A 49 2.19 6.75 11.91
C GLU A 49 2.56 7.54 10.66
N VAL A 50 1.64 7.60 9.72
CA VAL A 50 1.79 8.32 8.45
C VAL A 50 0.64 9.30 8.30
N ARG A 51 0.97 10.57 7.97
CA ARG A 51 -0.04 11.59 7.70
C ARG A 51 0.22 12.17 6.33
N VAL A 52 -0.79 12.12 5.46
CA VAL A 52 -0.70 12.66 4.11
C VAL A 52 -1.98 13.40 3.76
N THR A 53 -1.84 14.37 2.86
CA THR A 53 -2.97 15.12 2.30
C THR A 53 -2.82 15.14 0.78
N ALA A 54 -3.90 15.48 0.08
CA ALA A 54 -3.88 15.64 -1.37
C ALA A 54 -5.06 16.50 -1.81
N ASP A 55 -5.12 16.81 -3.11
CA ASP A 55 -6.21 17.58 -3.68
C ASP A 55 -7.37 16.73 -4.17
N ASP A 56 -7.15 15.42 -4.32
CA ASP A 56 -8.17 14.46 -4.74
C ASP A 56 -7.85 13.07 -4.18
N LEU A 57 -8.77 12.12 -4.37
CA LEU A 57 -8.61 10.75 -3.83
C LEU A 57 -7.47 10.01 -4.51
N GLU A 58 -7.26 10.20 -5.80
CA GLU A 58 -6.18 9.57 -6.55
C GLU A 58 -4.83 10.03 -6.00
N GLY A 59 -4.67 11.34 -5.82
CA GLY A 59 -3.46 11.90 -5.22
C GLY A 59 -3.25 11.42 -3.79
N LEU A 60 -4.33 11.29 -3.01
CA LEU A 60 -4.26 10.79 -1.65
C LEU A 60 -3.75 9.34 -1.62
N MET A 61 -4.24 8.50 -2.53
CA MET A 61 -3.79 7.12 -2.66
C MET A 61 -2.29 7.06 -2.99
N VAL A 62 -1.85 7.85 -3.97
CA VAL A 62 -0.43 7.90 -4.35
C VAL A 62 0.42 8.36 -3.15
N ASN A 63 0.02 9.43 -2.47
CA ASN A 63 0.78 9.96 -1.34
C ASN A 63 0.88 8.97 -0.19
N TRP A 64 -0.21 8.27 0.11
CA TRP A 64 -0.24 7.23 1.14
C TRP A 64 0.71 6.08 0.81
N LEU A 65 0.59 5.49 -0.37
CA LEU A 65 1.41 4.35 -0.77
C LEU A 65 2.87 4.75 -0.96
N GLN A 66 3.12 5.93 -1.52
CA GLN A 66 4.48 6.41 -1.75
C GLN A 66 5.21 6.67 -0.42
N GLU A 67 4.52 7.18 0.60
CA GLU A 67 5.12 7.38 1.92
C GLU A 67 5.49 6.06 2.58
N LEU A 68 4.63 5.06 2.47
CA LEU A 68 4.94 3.72 2.97
C LEU A 68 6.15 3.12 2.24
N LEU A 69 6.20 3.31 0.93
CA LEU A 69 7.32 2.83 0.12
C LEU A 69 8.63 3.55 0.50
N PHE A 70 8.56 4.85 0.77
CA PHE A 70 9.69 5.64 1.25
C PHE A 70 10.24 5.09 2.58
N LEU A 71 9.36 4.77 3.53
CA LEU A 71 9.75 4.18 4.80
C LEU A 71 10.38 2.80 4.61
N HIS A 72 9.83 2.01 3.70
CA HIS A 72 10.40 0.71 3.34
C HIS A 72 11.83 0.86 2.82
N GLU A 73 12.04 1.81 1.90
CA GLU A 73 13.36 2.01 1.27
C GLU A 73 14.38 2.62 2.20
N THR A 74 13.99 3.63 2.98
CA THR A 74 14.93 4.40 3.82
C THR A 74 15.19 3.78 5.18
N GLN A 75 14.17 3.16 5.78
CA GLN A 75 14.28 2.56 7.11
C GLN A 75 14.26 1.04 7.07
N ARG A 76 14.17 0.45 5.89
CA ARG A 76 14.21 -0.99 5.67
C ARG A 76 13.16 -1.72 6.51
N LEU A 77 11.93 -1.22 6.45
CA LEU A 77 10.77 -1.78 7.12
C LEU A 77 9.89 -2.53 6.13
N VAL A 78 9.22 -3.58 6.59
CA VAL A 78 8.12 -4.24 5.87
C VAL A 78 6.90 -4.24 6.77
N PHE A 79 5.74 -4.03 6.18
CA PHE A 79 4.49 -3.88 6.92
C PHE A 79 3.47 -4.95 6.50
N CYS A 80 2.66 -5.38 7.45
CA CYS A 80 1.63 -6.40 7.21
C CYS A 80 0.23 -6.01 7.68
N GLU A 81 0.11 -4.96 8.51
CA GLU A 81 -1.19 -4.47 8.99
C GLU A 81 -1.27 -2.96 8.83
N PHE A 82 -2.46 -2.48 8.48
CA PHE A 82 -2.68 -1.06 8.20
C PHE A 82 -4.04 -0.63 8.76
N ASP A 83 -4.06 0.52 9.45
CA ASP A 83 -5.27 1.17 9.91
C ASP A 83 -5.28 2.59 9.37
N VAL A 84 -6.37 3.02 8.78
CA VAL A 84 -6.48 4.33 8.13
C VAL A 84 -7.71 5.07 8.62
N ALA A 85 -7.53 6.34 8.91
CA ALA A 85 -8.62 7.29 9.18
C ALA A 85 -8.54 8.41 8.15
N ILE A 86 -9.64 8.70 7.49
CA ILE A 86 -9.72 9.74 6.46
C ILE A 86 -10.81 10.74 6.81
N LYS A 87 -10.43 12.03 6.82
CA LYS A 87 -11.38 13.15 6.95
C LYS A 87 -11.17 14.06 5.75
N GLY A 88 -12.17 14.12 4.86
CA GLY A 88 -12.02 14.84 3.61
C GLY A 88 -10.88 14.26 2.78
N LEU A 89 -9.82 15.03 2.62
CA LEU A 89 -8.60 14.60 1.90
C LEU A 89 -7.38 14.57 2.83
N ASP A 90 -7.61 14.45 4.14
CA ASP A 90 -6.57 14.26 5.14
C ASP A 90 -6.59 12.82 5.63
N LEU A 91 -5.47 12.13 5.48
CA LEU A 91 -5.32 10.74 5.91
C LEU A 91 -4.33 10.64 7.04
N THR A 92 -4.73 9.92 8.10
CA THR A 92 -3.82 9.47 9.15
C THR A 92 -3.84 7.95 9.14
N GLY A 93 -2.69 7.34 8.88
CA GLY A 93 -2.56 5.90 8.81
C GLY A 93 -1.56 5.37 9.80
N ARG A 94 -1.74 4.11 10.17
CA ARG A 94 -0.79 3.37 11.00
C ARG A 94 -0.43 2.09 10.28
N ALA A 95 0.85 1.85 10.17
CA ALA A 95 1.37 0.64 9.55
C ALA A 95 2.17 -0.14 10.58
N ARG A 96 1.87 -1.42 10.69
CA ARG A 96 2.54 -2.32 11.62
C ARG A 96 3.35 -3.35 10.87
N GLY A 97 4.56 -3.57 11.35
CA GLY A 97 5.48 -4.52 10.75
C GLY A 97 6.78 -4.57 11.53
N GLU A 98 7.87 -4.80 10.83
CA GLU A 98 9.18 -4.98 11.44
C GLU A 98 10.29 -4.67 10.44
N ALA A 99 11.53 -4.58 10.96
CA ALA A 99 12.69 -4.41 10.10
C ALA A 99 12.88 -5.65 9.21
N ILE A 100 13.35 -5.43 7.99
CA ILE A 100 13.62 -6.52 7.05
C ILE A 100 14.68 -7.45 7.64
N ASP A 101 14.38 -8.75 7.65
CA ASP A 101 15.32 -9.80 8.02
C ASP A 101 15.20 -10.89 6.95
N LYS A 102 16.25 -11.04 6.14
CA LYS A 102 16.26 -12.00 5.04
C LYS A 102 16.12 -13.45 5.48
N ARG A 103 16.37 -13.73 6.75
CA ARG A 103 16.19 -15.07 7.31
C ARG A 103 14.73 -15.39 7.60
N SER A 104 13.95 -14.37 7.93
CA SER A 104 12.55 -14.51 8.33
C SER A 104 11.59 -14.14 7.20
N HIS A 105 11.97 -13.21 6.31
CA HIS A 105 11.10 -12.65 5.30
C HIS A 105 11.42 -13.19 3.91
N GLU A 106 10.38 -13.61 3.22
CA GLU A 106 10.47 -13.95 1.80
C GLU A 106 10.25 -12.69 0.98
N LEU A 107 11.35 -12.10 0.49
CA LEU A 107 11.29 -10.90 -0.36
C LEU A 107 10.97 -11.30 -1.81
N ARG A 108 10.17 -10.49 -2.47
CA ARG A 108 9.67 -10.74 -3.83
C ARG A 108 10.15 -9.66 -4.78
N LEU A 109 9.29 -8.71 -5.12
CA LEU A 109 9.62 -7.65 -6.08
C LEU A 109 10.18 -6.42 -5.40
N ALA A 110 11.07 -5.72 -6.11
CA ALA A 110 11.50 -4.39 -5.71
C ALA A 110 10.59 -3.37 -6.38
N VAL A 111 9.59 -2.88 -5.65
CA VAL A 111 8.70 -1.83 -6.14
C VAL A 111 9.45 -0.50 -6.03
N LYS A 112 9.59 0.21 -7.14
CA LYS A 112 10.37 1.46 -7.19
C LYS A 112 9.51 2.70 -6.98
N ALA A 113 8.28 2.70 -7.50
CA ALA A 113 7.42 3.87 -7.41
C ALA A 113 5.96 3.50 -7.61
N VAL A 114 5.10 4.35 -7.05
CA VAL A 114 3.67 4.34 -7.29
C VAL A 114 3.40 5.26 -8.47
N THR A 115 2.61 4.82 -9.46
CA THR A 115 2.37 5.60 -10.67
C THR A 115 0.93 6.09 -10.74
N TYR A 116 0.69 7.13 -11.55
CA TYR A 116 -0.65 7.60 -11.89
C TYR A 116 -1.23 6.86 -13.09
N HIS A 117 -0.47 5.96 -13.71
CA HIS A 117 -0.91 5.23 -14.89
C HIS A 117 -2.11 4.35 -14.54
N ARG A 118 -3.23 4.56 -15.21
CA ARG A 118 -4.49 3.83 -14.99
C ARG A 118 -4.96 3.82 -13.52
N LEU A 119 -4.54 4.80 -12.76
CA LEU A 119 -4.93 4.92 -11.35
C LEU A 119 -6.44 5.15 -11.26
N LYS A 120 -7.09 4.39 -10.39
CA LYS A 120 -8.52 4.47 -10.18
C LYS A 120 -8.82 4.30 -8.69
N VAL A 121 -9.61 5.21 -8.14
CA VAL A 121 -10.14 5.08 -6.78
C VAL A 121 -11.64 5.34 -6.87
N ASP A 122 -12.44 4.29 -6.71
CA ASP A 122 -13.90 4.36 -6.84
C ASP A 122 -14.57 3.85 -5.57
N PRO A 123 -14.84 4.75 -4.60
CA PRO A 123 -15.45 4.33 -3.33
C PRO A 123 -16.88 3.83 -3.47
N GLU A 124 -17.61 4.27 -4.49
CA GLU A 124 -18.98 3.79 -4.72
C GLU A 124 -19.00 2.32 -5.10
N LYS A 125 -18.07 1.90 -5.94
CA LYS A 125 -17.92 0.51 -6.34
C LYS A 125 -17.08 -0.31 -5.38
N GLY A 126 -16.41 0.34 -4.43
CA GLY A 126 -15.53 -0.33 -3.49
C GLY A 126 -14.29 -0.92 -4.14
N VAL A 127 -13.71 -0.22 -5.12
CA VAL A 127 -12.57 -0.71 -5.90
C VAL A 127 -11.53 0.39 -6.10
N ALA A 128 -10.26 0.03 -6.01
CA ALA A 128 -9.15 0.88 -6.41
C ALA A 128 -8.15 0.05 -7.22
N GLU A 129 -7.56 0.66 -8.25
CA GLU A 129 -6.52 0.02 -9.07
C GLU A 129 -5.29 0.92 -9.08
N VAL A 130 -4.12 0.33 -8.84
CA VAL A 130 -2.85 1.04 -8.76
C VAL A 130 -1.79 0.24 -9.53
N ILE A 131 -1.00 0.94 -10.35
CA ILE A 131 0.11 0.35 -11.11
C ILE A 131 1.42 0.85 -10.51
N PHE A 132 2.39 -0.03 -10.39
CA PHE A 132 3.70 0.26 -9.81
C PHE A 132 4.81 0.06 -10.83
N ASP A 133 5.86 0.88 -10.71
CA ASP A 133 7.12 0.64 -11.40
C ASP A 133 7.96 -0.36 -10.60
N ILE A 134 8.55 -1.30 -11.30
CA ILE A 134 9.41 -2.32 -10.69
C ILE A 134 10.78 -2.39 -11.34
#